data_eab344ff87198edaaa93ef46d84bba2a
#
_entry.id   eab344ff87198edaaa93ef46d84bba2a
#
_cell.length_a   1.000
_cell.length_b   1.000
_cell.length_c   1.000
_cell.angle_alpha   90.00
_cell.angle_beta   90.00
_cell.angle_gamma   90.00
#
_symmetry.space_group_name_H-M   'P 1'
#
loop_
_entity.id
_entity.type
_entity.pdbx_description
1 polymer ?
#
loop_
_entity_poly.entity_id
_entity_poly.type
_entity_poly.pdbx_seq_one_letter_code
_entity_poly.pdbx_strand_id
1 'polypeptide(L)'
;MAGQKKLMLLGGIRYLLPVIRAAHEQGYYVITADYLPDNIAHKYSDEYVNVSIIDREAVLEAAKKHEIDGIMSFGVDPGVVSASYVQEKLGLPSFGPLESVEILQNKDKFRKFLKDNGFNVPWAFSFQSVEAAWESRSGFSYPFIVKPTDSAGSKGCTRVDNESQLMDAVDYAMKNSISGRVIIEEFIEKKGCSSDTDSYAEDGELKFVSFSAQRFDARAANPYTPAAYSWPSTFSDSEEKYLSSEIQRLITLLGLKTAVFNIETRVGTNGKPYIMELTPRGGGNRLCEMLRYATGTDLITAITRASVGDKPENIKQRPYDGCWAEIILHADKDGKFGKLEISEDMRRFVAEEDLWVNPGEPVEAFSGANNAIGTLVLKFDSGKQMEEALAGQDNWLKVIVW
;
A
#
# COMPACT_ATOMS: atom_id res chain seq x y z
N MET A 1 34.82 -17.91 1.24
CA MET A 1 34.03 -16.70 1.51
C MET A 1 32.64 -16.99 0.97
N ALA A 2 31.58 -16.80 1.75
CA ALA A 2 30.21 -16.85 1.21
C ALA A 2 30.11 -15.77 0.10
N GLY A 3 29.54 -16.14 -1.06
CA GLY A 3 29.33 -15.20 -2.15
C GLY A 3 28.42 -14.05 -1.71
N GLN A 4 28.44 -12.95 -2.45
CA GLN A 4 27.51 -11.83 -2.25
C GLN A 4 26.07 -12.32 -2.47
N LYS A 5 25.19 -12.13 -1.47
CA LYS A 5 23.78 -12.50 -1.58
C LYS A 5 23.07 -11.66 -2.64
N LYS A 6 22.15 -12.31 -3.37
CA LYS A 6 21.40 -11.71 -4.46
C LYS A 6 19.93 -11.59 -4.09
N LEU A 7 19.42 -10.38 -4.08
CA LEU A 7 18.02 -10.04 -3.82
C LEU A 7 17.33 -9.61 -5.10
N MET A 8 16.26 -10.32 -5.50
CA MET A 8 15.39 -9.92 -6.61
C MET A 8 14.20 -9.11 -6.08
N LEU A 9 14.01 -7.92 -6.65
CA LEU A 9 12.90 -7.01 -6.36
C LEU A 9 11.95 -6.98 -7.56
N LEU A 10 10.68 -7.34 -7.33
CA LEU A 10 9.64 -7.30 -8.36
C LEU A 10 9.01 -5.93 -8.45
N GLY A 11 9.12 -5.32 -9.63
CA GLY A 11 8.70 -3.96 -9.95
C GLY A 11 9.87 -3.03 -10.26
N GLY A 12 9.56 -1.79 -10.62
CA GLY A 12 10.56 -0.79 -11.00
C GLY A 12 10.24 0.62 -10.51
N ILE A 13 9.21 0.79 -9.67
CA ILE A 13 8.72 2.09 -9.22
C ILE A 13 9.66 2.74 -8.19
N ARG A 14 9.46 4.05 -7.98
CA ARG A 14 10.28 4.88 -7.06
C ARG A 14 10.32 4.34 -5.62
N TYR A 15 9.26 3.73 -5.14
CA TYR A 15 9.18 3.19 -3.78
C TYR A 15 10.12 2.01 -3.51
N LEU A 16 10.78 1.45 -4.55
CA LEU A 16 11.86 0.48 -4.39
C LEU A 16 13.23 1.12 -4.06
N LEU A 17 13.42 2.43 -4.29
CA LEU A 17 14.70 3.08 -4.08
C LEU A 17 15.24 2.95 -2.63
N PRO A 18 14.42 3.13 -1.57
CA PRO A 18 14.86 2.91 -0.20
C PRO A 18 15.28 1.46 0.07
N VAL A 19 14.59 0.51 -0.55
CA VAL A 19 14.91 -0.94 -0.42
C VAL A 19 16.22 -1.27 -1.10
N ILE A 20 16.45 -0.75 -2.31
CA ILE A 20 17.72 -0.93 -3.05
C ILE A 20 18.89 -0.35 -2.23
N ARG A 21 18.71 0.85 -1.66
CA ARG A 21 19.72 1.46 -0.80
C ARG A 21 20.02 0.60 0.42
N ALA A 22 18.97 0.15 1.13
CA ALA A 22 19.14 -0.72 2.30
C ALA A 22 19.84 -2.04 1.94
N ALA A 23 19.53 -2.64 0.79
CA ALA A 23 20.20 -3.84 0.29
C ALA A 23 21.68 -3.61 0.00
N HIS A 24 22.02 -2.52 -0.68
CA HIS A 24 23.42 -2.16 -0.95
C HIS A 24 24.21 -1.88 0.33
N GLU A 25 23.62 -1.21 1.33
CA GLU A 25 24.21 -0.99 2.65
C GLU A 25 24.50 -2.30 3.40
N GLN A 26 23.75 -3.37 3.11
CA GLN A 26 24.00 -4.72 3.62
C GLN A 26 25.00 -5.52 2.73
N GLY A 27 25.44 -4.95 1.61
CA GLY A 27 26.36 -5.59 0.67
C GLY A 27 25.69 -6.60 -0.25
N TYR A 28 24.36 -6.53 -0.45
CA TYR A 28 23.64 -7.44 -1.36
C TYR A 28 23.73 -6.94 -2.81
N TYR A 29 23.69 -7.89 -3.75
CA TYR A 29 23.51 -7.63 -5.18
C TYR A 29 22.01 -7.54 -5.48
N VAL A 30 21.58 -6.44 -6.06
CA VAL A 30 20.15 -6.16 -6.29
C VAL A 30 19.78 -6.33 -7.75
N ILE A 31 18.81 -7.17 -8.01
CA ILE A 31 18.22 -7.42 -9.32
C ILE A 31 16.81 -6.87 -9.32
N THR A 32 16.48 -5.90 -10.17
CA THR A 32 15.10 -5.46 -10.38
C THR A 32 14.48 -6.16 -11.58
N ALA A 33 13.22 -6.58 -11.46
CA ALA A 33 12.50 -7.29 -12.51
C ALA A 33 11.15 -6.62 -12.77
N ASP A 34 10.93 -6.18 -14.02
CA ASP A 34 9.68 -5.54 -14.49
C ASP A 34 9.64 -5.62 -16.03
N TYR A 35 8.44 -5.49 -16.60
CA TYR A 35 8.28 -5.41 -18.05
C TYR A 35 8.47 -3.98 -18.62
N LEU A 36 8.49 -2.95 -17.77
CA LEU A 36 8.70 -1.55 -18.13
C LEU A 36 10.17 -1.14 -17.92
N PRO A 37 10.98 -1.08 -19.00
CA PRO A 37 12.43 -0.91 -18.87
C PRO A 37 12.86 0.48 -18.38
N ASP A 38 12.01 1.49 -18.54
CA ASP A 38 12.33 2.88 -18.21
C ASP A 38 12.01 3.24 -16.74
N ASN A 39 11.51 2.30 -15.96
CA ASN A 39 11.22 2.52 -14.55
C ASN A 39 12.46 2.92 -13.76
N ILE A 40 12.27 3.89 -12.85
CA ILE A 40 13.37 4.59 -12.18
C ILE A 40 14.26 3.64 -11.34
N ALA A 41 13.70 2.62 -10.71
CA ALA A 41 14.44 1.73 -9.82
C ALA A 41 15.55 0.95 -10.55
N HIS A 42 15.39 0.66 -11.85
CA HIS A 42 16.37 -0.07 -12.65
C HIS A 42 17.71 0.67 -12.81
N LYS A 43 17.69 2.00 -12.66
CA LYS A 43 18.91 2.83 -12.71
C LYS A 43 19.77 2.71 -11.45
N TYR A 44 19.21 2.16 -10.39
CA TYR A 44 19.86 2.08 -9.07
C TYR A 44 20.12 0.65 -8.61
N SER A 45 19.56 -0.37 -9.30
CA SER A 45 19.89 -1.77 -9.09
C SER A 45 21.19 -2.15 -9.81
N ASP A 46 21.80 -3.26 -9.42
CA ASP A 46 23.01 -3.79 -10.07
C ASP A 46 22.66 -4.44 -11.42
N GLU A 47 21.44 -4.98 -11.55
CA GLU A 47 20.96 -5.64 -12.75
C GLU A 47 19.46 -5.44 -12.95
N TYR A 48 19.04 -5.36 -14.22
CA TYR A 48 17.64 -5.31 -14.62
C TYR A 48 17.29 -6.52 -15.47
N VAL A 49 16.14 -7.14 -15.16
CA VAL A 49 15.59 -8.27 -15.92
C VAL A 49 14.21 -7.89 -16.47
N ASN A 50 14.07 -7.89 -17.79
CA ASN A 50 12.80 -7.63 -18.46
C ASN A 50 11.90 -8.86 -18.37
N VAL A 51 10.94 -8.84 -17.44
CA VAL A 51 9.97 -9.92 -17.23
C VAL A 51 8.69 -9.35 -16.64
N SER A 52 7.54 -9.86 -17.06
CA SER A 52 6.26 -9.50 -16.43
C SER A 52 6.19 -10.09 -15.02
N ILE A 53 6.04 -9.24 -14.01
CA ILE A 53 5.99 -9.66 -12.60
C ILE A 53 4.72 -10.45 -12.23
N ILE A 54 3.70 -10.47 -13.08
CA ILE A 54 2.49 -11.30 -12.92
C ILE A 54 2.65 -12.68 -13.59
N ASP A 55 3.65 -12.89 -14.43
CA ASP A 55 3.99 -14.19 -15.00
C ASP A 55 4.94 -14.93 -14.06
N ARG A 56 4.35 -15.68 -13.13
CA ARG A 56 5.09 -16.39 -12.09
C ARG A 56 6.08 -17.42 -12.60
N GLU A 57 5.81 -18.04 -13.77
CA GLU A 57 6.74 -19.02 -14.38
C GLU A 57 7.94 -18.29 -14.98
N ALA A 58 7.72 -17.18 -15.68
CA ALA A 58 8.82 -16.38 -16.22
C ALA A 58 9.68 -15.77 -15.10
N VAL A 59 9.07 -15.32 -13.99
CA VAL A 59 9.80 -14.85 -12.80
C VAL A 59 10.60 -16.00 -12.17
N LEU A 60 10.04 -17.21 -12.07
CA LEU A 60 10.76 -18.39 -11.56
C LEU A 60 11.99 -18.74 -12.39
N GLU A 61 11.86 -18.74 -13.71
CA GLU A 61 12.99 -19.03 -14.60
C GLU A 61 14.07 -17.94 -14.52
N ALA A 62 13.67 -16.66 -14.40
CA ALA A 62 14.61 -15.57 -14.13
C ALA A 62 15.34 -15.76 -12.78
N ALA A 63 14.60 -16.10 -11.74
CA ALA A 63 15.14 -16.34 -10.40
C ALA A 63 16.19 -17.49 -10.40
N LYS A 64 15.89 -18.60 -11.06
CA LYS A 64 16.82 -19.73 -11.23
C LYS A 64 18.07 -19.31 -11.99
N LYS A 65 17.91 -18.62 -13.12
CA LYS A 65 19.01 -18.18 -13.98
C LYS A 65 20.01 -17.29 -13.24
N HIS A 66 19.50 -16.41 -12.38
CA HIS A 66 20.32 -15.47 -11.62
C HIS A 66 20.81 -16.03 -10.27
N GLU A 67 20.36 -17.22 -9.88
CA GLU A 67 20.75 -17.91 -8.63
C GLU A 67 20.54 -16.98 -7.41
N ILE A 68 19.30 -16.48 -7.25
CA ILE A 68 18.97 -15.54 -6.20
C ILE A 68 18.89 -16.20 -4.82
N ASP A 69 19.23 -15.46 -3.75
CA ASP A 69 19.09 -15.89 -2.36
C ASP A 69 17.75 -15.45 -1.75
N GLY A 70 17.07 -14.48 -2.38
CA GLY A 70 15.80 -13.98 -1.94
C GLY A 70 15.04 -13.20 -2.98
N ILE A 71 13.73 -13.09 -2.79
CA ILE A 71 12.83 -12.35 -3.67
C ILE A 71 11.73 -11.69 -2.85
N MET A 72 11.38 -10.46 -3.19
CA MET A 72 10.24 -9.78 -2.62
C MET A 72 9.64 -8.74 -3.57
N SER A 73 8.40 -8.33 -3.27
CA SER A 73 7.76 -7.14 -3.82
C SER A 73 7.68 -6.08 -2.73
N PHE A 74 7.78 -4.80 -3.10
CA PHE A 74 7.64 -3.69 -2.16
C PHE A 74 6.96 -2.50 -2.87
N GLY A 75 5.84 -2.04 -2.33
CA GLY A 75 5.02 -1.01 -2.96
C GLY A 75 4.32 -1.45 -4.26
N VAL A 76 4.41 -2.74 -4.63
CA VAL A 76 3.92 -3.28 -5.91
C VAL A 76 3.12 -4.55 -5.66
N ASP A 77 1.79 -4.46 -5.57
CA ASP A 77 0.91 -5.61 -5.29
C ASP A 77 0.96 -6.72 -6.34
N PRO A 78 0.98 -6.44 -7.66
CA PRO A 78 0.95 -7.48 -8.67
C PRO A 78 2.11 -8.50 -8.58
N GLY A 79 3.25 -8.10 -8.00
CA GLY A 79 4.41 -8.98 -7.85
C GLY A 79 4.35 -9.94 -6.65
N VAL A 80 3.46 -9.73 -5.71
CA VAL A 80 3.45 -10.46 -4.42
C VAL A 80 3.20 -11.95 -4.59
N VAL A 81 2.24 -12.33 -5.44
CA VAL A 81 1.92 -13.74 -5.72
C VAL A 81 3.10 -14.44 -6.41
N SER A 82 3.73 -13.78 -7.39
CA SER A 82 4.90 -14.33 -8.08
C SER A 82 6.10 -14.47 -7.14
N ALA A 83 6.33 -13.51 -6.24
CA ALA A 83 7.37 -13.63 -5.22
C ALA A 83 7.13 -14.83 -4.32
N SER A 84 5.90 -15.00 -3.79
CA SER A 84 5.53 -16.14 -2.97
C SER A 84 5.67 -17.49 -3.70
N TYR A 85 5.27 -17.54 -4.97
CA TYR A 85 5.43 -18.73 -5.80
C TYR A 85 6.90 -19.13 -5.95
N VAL A 86 7.78 -18.17 -6.25
CA VAL A 86 9.22 -18.42 -6.38
C VAL A 86 9.83 -18.84 -5.04
N GLN A 87 9.45 -18.20 -3.93
CA GLN A 87 9.90 -18.57 -2.59
C GLN A 87 9.58 -20.03 -2.30
N GLU A 88 8.34 -20.48 -2.57
CA GLU A 88 7.93 -21.87 -2.36
C GLU A 88 8.69 -22.84 -3.27
N LYS A 89 8.81 -22.53 -4.57
CA LYS A 89 9.44 -23.42 -5.54
C LYS A 89 10.94 -23.59 -5.34
N LEU A 90 11.64 -22.57 -4.86
CA LEU A 90 13.09 -22.58 -4.66
C LEU A 90 13.49 -22.80 -3.19
N GLY A 91 12.53 -22.90 -2.27
CA GLY A 91 12.81 -23.03 -0.82
C GLY A 91 13.51 -21.80 -0.23
N LEU A 92 13.21 -20.60 -0.76
CA LEU A 92 13.76 -19.34 -0.30
C LEU A 92 13.04 -18.86 0.98
N PRO A 93 13.61 -17.90 1.72
CA PRO A 93 12.90 -17.24 2.80
C PRO A 93 11.53 -16.74 2.34
N SER A 94 10.48 -17.03 3.13
CA SER A 94 9.09 -16.86 2.72
C SER A 94 8.30 -16.08 3.75
N PHE A 95 7.41 -15.22 3.29
CA PHE A 95 6.44 -14.51 4.13
C PHE A 95 5.18 -15.33 4.48
N GLY A 96 5.07 -16.57 3.97
CA GLY A 96 3.97 -17.47 4.30
C GLY A 96 3.61 -18.41 3.15
N PRO A 97 2.58 -19.25 3.31
CA PRO A 97 2.10 -20.16 2.27
C PRO A 97 1.57 -19.39 1.06
N LEU A 98 1.85 -19.89 -0.16
CA LEU A 98 1.33 -19.29 -1.41
C LEU A 98 -0.20 -19.17 -1.41
N GLU A 99 -0.90 -20.21 -0.94
CA GLU A 99 -2.38 -20.18 -0.84
C GLU A 99 -2.88 -19.02 0.02
N SER A 100 -2.21 -18.72 1.12
CA SER A 100 -2.54 -17.60 2.00
C SER A 100 -2.32 -16.25 1.31
N VAL A 101 -1.25 -16.13 0.54
CA VAL A 101 -0.98 -14.94 -0.27
C VAL A 101 -2.03 -14.76 -1.36
N GLU A 102 -2.46 -15.83 -2.03
CA GLU A 102 -3.54 -15.78 -3.02
C GLU A 102 -4.90 -15.39 -2.39
N ILE A 103 -5.16 -15.79 -1.13
CA ILE A 103 -6.34 -15.31 -0.39
C ILE A 103 -6.26 -13.81 -0.17
N LEU A 104 -5.12 -13.31 0.29
CA LEU A 104 -4.91 -11.89 0.59
C LEU A 104 -4.99 -11.01 -0.66
N GLN A 105 -4.47 -11.49 -1.81
CA GLN A 105 -4.44 -10.74 -3.07
C GLN A 105 -5.75 -10.79 -3.87
N ASN A 106 -6.77 -11.49 -3.37
CA ASN A 106 -8.07 -11.60 -4.02
C ASN A 106 -9.18 -11.19 -3.06
N LYS A 107 -9.84 -10.06 -3.35
CA LYS A 107 -10.81 -9.43 -2.43
C LYS A 107 -12.00 -10.34 -2.08
N ASP A 108 -12.51 -11.16 -3.00
CA ASP A 108 -13.63 -12.05 -2.72
C ASP A 108 -13.20 -13.24 -1.84
N LYS A 109 -12.01 -13.83 -2.10
CA LYS A 109 -11.43 -14.86 -1.25
C LYS A 109 -11.15 -14.31 0.16
N PHE A 110 -10.59 -13.10 0.25
CA PHE A 110 -10.28 -12.48 1.52
C PHE A 110 -11.54 -12.17 2.33
N ARG A 111 -12.59 -11.58 1.72
CA ARG A 111 -13.86 -11.36 2.41
C ARG A 111 -14.51 -12.66 2.90
N LYS A 112 -14.46 -13.71 2.07
CA LYS A 112 -14.94 -15.04 2.47
C LYS A 112 -14.13 -15.59 3.67
N PHE A 113 -12.80 -15.52 3.62
CA PHE A 113 -11.94 -15.98 4.70
C PHE A 113 -12.23 -15.25 6.01
N LEU A 114 -12.34 -13.92 5.98
CA LEU A 114 -12.69 -13.12 7.16
C LEU A 114 -14.04 -13.53 7.75
N LYS A 115 -15.06 -13.69 6.90
CA LYS A 115 -16.41 -14.11 7.31
C LYS A 115 -16.41 -15.50 7.96
N ASP A 116 -15.78 -16.47 7.32
CA ASP A 116 -15.73 -17.86 7.78
C ASP A 116 -14.99 -18.00 9.13
N ASN A 117 -14.09 -17.07 9.42
CA ASN A 117 -13.33 -17.05 10.67
C ASN A 117 -13.87 -16.02 11.69
N GLY A 118 -15.06 -15.44 11.48
CA GLY A 118 -15.75 -14.60 12.47
C GLY A 118 -15.11 -13.21 12.70
N PHE A 119 -14.40 -12.66 11.72
CA PHE A 119 -13.98 -11.26 11.73
C PHE A 119 -15.14 -10.32 11.42
N ASN A 120 -15.03 -9.06 11.83
CA ASN A 120 -15.88 -8.02 11.27
C ASN A 120 -15.57 -7.87 9.77
N VAL A 121 -16.58 -8.00 8.93
CA VAL A 121 -16.45 -7.95 7.48
C VAL A 121 -17.68 -7.28 6.87
N PRO A 122 -17.53 -6.41 5.83
CA PRO A 122 -18.67 -5.91 5.07
C PRO A 122 -19.40 -7.08 4.38
N TRP A 123 -20.71 -6.99 4.15
CA TRP A 123 -21.33 -7.92 3.23
C TRP A 123 -20.71 -7.74 1.84
N ALA A 124 -20.55 -8.83 1.09
CA ALA A 124 -19.89 -8.81 -0.20
C ALA A 124 -20.41 -9.90 -1.11
N PHE A 125 -20.51 -9.58 -2.41
CA PHE A 125 -20.89 -10.49 -3.48
C PHE A 125 -19.98 -10.27 -4.68
N SER A 126 -19.55 -11.33 -5.36
CA SER A 126 -18.69 -11.22 -6.53
C SER A 126 -19.44 -11.68 -7.81
N PHE A 127 -19.12 -10.99 -8.93
CA PHE A 127 -19.79 -11.18 -10.21
C PHE A 127 -18.77 -11.27 -11.35
N GLN A 128 -19.18 -11.95 -12.44
CA GLN A 128 -18.40 -12.11 -13.67
C GLN A 128 -19.07 -11.41 -14.87
N SER A 129 -20.21 -10.79 -14.66
CA SER A 129 -20.89 -10.01 -15.71
C SER A 129 -21.74 -8.91 -15.10
N VAL A 130 -22.01 -7.87 -15.90
CA VAL A 130 -22.90 -6.75 -15.54
C VAL A 130 -24.33 -7.26 -15.31
N GLU A 131 -24.79 -8.20 -16.15
CA GLU A 131 -26.14 -8.78 -16.10
C GLU A 131 -26.34 -9.53 -14.78
N ALA A 132 -25.37 -10.36 -14.36
CA ALA A 132 -25.47 -11.13 -13.11
C ALA A 132 -25.54 -10.19 -11.88
N ALA A 133 -24.77 -9.09 -11.89
CA ALA A 133 -24.84 -8.08 -10.85
C ALA A 133 -26.19 -7.36 -10.84
N TRP A 134 -26.72 -7.02 -12.03
CA TRP A 134 -28.01 -6.38 -12.19
C TRP A 134 -29.17 -7.26 -11.71
N GLU A 135 -29.17 -8.54 -12.04
CA GLU A 135 -30.19 -9.50 -11.60
C GLU A 135 -30.21 -9.64 -10.06
N SER A 136 -29.06 -9.49 -9.42
CA SER A 136 -28.91 -9.62 -7.96
C SER A 136 -29.18 -8.31 -7.18
N ARG A 137 -29.46 -7.20 -7.85
CA ARG A 137 -29.49 -5.85 -7.26
C ARG A 137 -30.48 -5.65 -6.11
N SER A 138 -31.56 -6.40 -6.08
CA SER A 138 -32.55 -6.34 -4.99
C SER A 138 -31.99 -6.80 -3.63
N GLY A 139 -30.84 -7.50 -3.64
CA GLY A 139 -30.15 -7.94 -2.44
C GLY A 139 -29.16 -6.93 -1.89
N PHE A 140 -28.97 -5.79 -2.56
CA PHE A 140 -27.97 -4.78 -2.14
C PHE A 140 -28.61 -3.67 -1.32
N SER A 141 -27.88 -3.23 -0.29
CA SER A 141 -28.24 -2.08 0.52
C SER A 141 -27.34 -0.89 0.16
N TYR A 142 -27.92 0.23 -0.24
CA TYR A 142 -27.18 1.46 -0.59
C TYR A 142 -26.73 2.24 0.67
N PRO A 143 -25.61 2.95 0.63
CA PRO A 143 -24.62 2.90 -0.44
C PRO A 143 -23.77 1.63 -0.37
N PHE A 144 -23.20 1.23 -1.50
CA PHE A 144 -22.20 0.18 -1.58
C PHE A 144 -21.05 0.59 -2.48
N ILE A 145 -19.97 -0.19 -2.53
CA ILE A 145 -18.82 0.06 -3.40
C ILE A 145 -18.63 -1.12 -4.35
N VAL A 146 -18.35 -0.80 -5.61
CA VAL A 146 -17.98 -1.75 -6.66
C VAL A 146 -16.48 -1.65 -6.91
N LYS A 147 -15.79 -2.78 -6.96
CA LYS A 147 -14.33 -2.85 -7.16
C LYS A 147 -13.96 -4.05 -8.03
N PRO A 148 -12.85 -4.01 -8.79
CA PRO A 148 -12.18 -5.21 -9.27
C PRO A 148 -11.74 -6.10 -8.11
N THR A 149 -11.79 -7.43 -8.27
CA THR A 149 -11.32 -8.36 -7.22
C THR A 149 -9.81 -8.38 -7.07
N ASP A 150 -9.06 -7.95 -8.10
CA ASP A 150 -7.63 -8.17 -8.30
C ASP A 150 -6.88 -6.92 -8.82
N SER A 151 -7.43 -5.73 -8.62
CA SER A 151 -6.78 -4.46 -8.94
C SER A 151 -6.28 -3.75 -7.68
N ALA A 152 -5.19 -3.00 -7.81
CA ALA A 152 -4.57 -2.19 -6.77
C ALA A 152 -4.72 -0.68 -7.05
N GLY A 153 -4.47 0.16 -6.04
CA GLY A 153 -4.44 1.62 -6.17
C GLY A 153 -5.79 2.24 -6.49
N SER A 154 -6.87 1.68 -5.98
CA SER A 154 -8.26 2.18 -6.16
C SER A 154 -8.74 2.30 -7.60
N LYS A 155 -8.05 1.66 -8.56
CA LYS A 155 -8.49 1.63 -9.97
C LYS A 155 -9.77 0.82 -10.09
N GLY A 156 -10.76 1.34 -10.82
CA GLY A 156 -12.05 0.68 -11.02
C GLY A 156 -12.97 0.69 -9.80
N CYS A 157 -12.66 1.45 -8.74
CA CYS A 157 -13.50 1.59 -7.56
C CYS A 157 -14.56 2.67 -7.76
N THR A 158 -15.83 2.35 -7.48
CA THR A 158 -16.95 3.29 -7.58
C THR A 158 -17.92 3.09 -6.44
N ARG A 159 -18.24 4.16 -5.71
CA ARG A 159 -19.36 4.19 -4.76
C ARG A 159 -20.66 4.31 -5.55
N VAL A 160 -21.63 3.51 -5.18
CA VAL A 160 -22.97 3.47 -5.78
C VAL A 160 -23.98 3.87 -4.72
N ASP A 161 -24.64 5.00 -4.94
CA ASP A 161 -25.63 5.56 -4.00
C ASP A 161 -27.07 5.21 -4.39
N ASN A 162 -27.28 4.79 -5.65
CA ASN A 162 -28.60 4.40 -6.16
C ASN A 162 -28.49 3.43 -7.36
N GLU A 163 -29.61 2.78 -7.70
CA GLU A 163 -29.69 1.73 -8.71
C GLU A 163 -29.21 2.18 -10.12
N SER A 164 -29.43 3.43 -10.49
CA SER A 164 -29.07 3.91 -11.85
C SER A 164 -27.56 3.91 -12.11
N GLN A 165 -26.73 3.92 -11.07
CA GLN A 165 -25.27 3.94 -11.16
C GLN A 165 -24.66 2.52 -11.25
N LEU A 166 -25.43 1.46 -10.95
CA LEU A 166 -24.89 0.11 -10.78
C LEU A 166 -24.21 -0.42 -12.04
N MET A 167 -24.88 -0.35 -13.19
CA MET A 167 -24.36 -0.96 -14.41
C MET A 167 -23.04 -0.31 -14.86
N ASP A 168 -22.96 1.01 -14.84
CA ASP A 168 -21.76 1.76 -15.21
C ASP A 168 -20.61 1.46 -14.24
N ALA A 169 -20.90 1.38 -12.93
CA ALA A 169 -19.89 1.05 -11.92
C ALA A 169 -19.34 -0.36 -12.10
N VAL A 170 -20.18 -1.34 -12.39
CA VAL A 170 -19.75 -2.73 -12.64
C VAL A 170 -18.93 -2.83 -13.93
N ASP A 171 -19.38 -2.20 -15.03
CA ASP A 171 -18.66 -2.18 -16.30
C ASP A 171 -17.26 -1.52 -16.13
N TYR A 172 -17.20 -0.40 -15.42
CA TYR A 172 -15.93 0.27 -15.13
C TYR A 172 -14.99 -0.61 -14.29
N ALA A 173 -15.51 -1.28 -13.25
CA ALA A 173 -14.71 -2.19 -12.45
C ALA A 173 -14.23 -3.41 -13.26
N MET A 174 -15.08 -3.99 -14.13
CA MET A 174 -14.70 -5.11 -14.98
C MET A 174 -13.57 -4.77 -15.95
N LYS A 175 -13.61 -3.57 -16.56
CA LYS A 175 -12.56 -3.07 -17.45
C LYS A 175 -11.20 -2.89 -16.76
N ASN A 176 -11.20 -2.73 -15.43
CA ASN A 176 -9.99 -2.59 -14.61
C ASN A 176 -9.61 -3.88 -13.86
N SER A 177 -10.32 -4.99 -14.08
CA SER A 177 -10.00 -6.29 -13.49
C SER A 177 -9.14 -7.13 -14.43
N ILE A 178 -8.12 -7.79 -13.89
CA ILE A 178 -7.26 -8.73 -14.63
C ILE A 178 -8.04 -10.01 -14.96
N SER A 179 -8.84 -10.52 -14.00
CA SER A 179 -9.63 -11.74 -14.14
C SER A 179 -11.04 -11.52 -14.72
N GLY A 180 -11.44 -10.27 -14.98
CA GLY A 180 -12.79 -9.93 -15.40
C GLY A 180 -13.85 -10.15 -14.30
N ARG A 181 -13.43 -10.12 -13.01
CA ARG A 181 -14.31 -10.28 -11.86
C ARG A 181 -14.40 -9.00 -11.04
N VAL A 182 -15.60 -8.74 -10.50
CA VAL A 182 -15.85 -7.61 -9.61
C VAL A 182 -16.43 -8.09 -8.28
N ILE A 183 -16.22 -7.29 -7.25
CA ILE A 183 -16.86 -7.43 -5.95
C ILE A 183 -17.72 -6.20 -5.70
N ILE A 184 -18.95 -6.44 -5.22
CA ILE A 184 -19.88 -5.43 -4.68
C ILE A 184 -19.90 -5.65 -3.18
N GLU A 185 -19.56 -4.63 -2.40
CA GLU A 185 -19.50 -4.75 -0.95
C GLU A 185 -20.10 -3.54 -0.25
N GLU A 186 -20.58 -3.74 0.98
CA GLU A 186 -21.06 -2.67 1.85
C GLU A 186 -20.05 -1.51 1.89
N PHE A 187 -20.54 -0.30 1.67
CA PHE A 187 -19.73 0.88 1.89
C PHE A 187 -19.69 1.21 3.39
N ILE A 188 -18.59 0.85 4.04
CA ILE A 188 -18.42 1.16 5.45
C ILE A 188 -18.13 2.65 5.61
N GLU A 189 -19.14 3.41 6.04
CA GLU A 189 -18.94 4.81 6.41
C GLU A 189 -17.97 4.90 7.58
N LYS A 190 -16.89 5.67 7.41
CA LYS A 190 -15.80 5.75 8.38
C LYS A 190 -16.09 6.73 9.52
N LYS A 191 -15.73 6.33 10.72
CA LYS A 191 -15.58 7.21 11.89
C LYS A 191 -14.15 7.78 11.87
N GLY A 192 -14.00 9.07 11.63
CA GLY A 192 -12.67 9.68 11.50
C GLY A 192 -11.95 9.28 10.19
N CYS A 193 -10.65 9.05 10.25
CA CYS A 193 -9.85 8.60 9.12
C CYS A 193 -9.78 7.07 9.07
N SER A 194 -9.61 6.49 7.86
CA SER A 194 -9.11 5.12 7.73
C SER A 194 -7.62 5.10 8.07
N SER A 195 -7.08 3.92 8.31
CA SER A 195 -5.64 3.72 8.44
C SER A 195 -5.17 2.82 7.30
N ASP A 196 -4.09 3.20 6.65
CA ASP A 196 -3.30 2.40 5.75
C ASP A 196 -1.84 2.62 6.13
N THR A 197 -1.15 1.56 6.56
CA THR A 197 0.18 1.66 7.14
C THR A 197 0.87 0.31 7.16
N ASP A 198 2.16 0.31 7.52
CA ASP A 198 2.95 -0.90 7.57
C ASP A 198 3.09 -1.42 9.00
N SER A 199 3.11 -2.74 9.13
CA SER A 199 3.36 -3.49 10.36
C SER A 199 4.38 -4.59 10.07
N TYR A 200 4.98 -5.17 11.10
CA TYR A 200 6.01 -6.18 10.94
C TYR A 200 5.75 -7.38 11.86
N ALA A 201 5.80 -8.58 11.28
CA ALA A 201 5.85 -9.80 12.04
C ALA A 201 7.17 -10.55 11.80
N GLU A 202 7.63 -11.28 12.81
CA GLU A 202 8.76 -12.20 12.76
C GLU A 202 8.28 -13.57 13.25
N ASP A 203 8.49 -14.60 12.42
CA ASP A 203 8.06 -15.97 12.69
C ASP A 203 6.58 -16.11 13.09
N GLY A 204 5.71 -15.28 12.47
CA GLY A 204 4.27 -15.28 12.71
C GLY A 204 3.82 -14.48 13.94
N GLU A 205 4.75 -13.87 14.66
CA GLU A 205 4.45 -13.00 15.80
C GLU A 205 4.55 -11.52 15.41
N LEU A 206 3.49 -10.76 15.64
CA LEU A 206 3.45 -9.32 15.37
C LEU A 206 4.36 -8.58 16.34
N LYS A 207 5.48 -8.04 15.84
CA LYS A 207 6.51 -7.33 16.62
C LYS A 207 6.36 -5.83 16.62
N PHE A 208 5.77 -5.31 15.53
CA PHE A 208 5.50 -3.90 15.37
C PHE A 208 4.17 -3.72 14.63
N VAL A 209 3.30 -2.92 15.20
CA VAL A 209 2.04 -2.51 14.58
C VAL A 209 1.91 -1.00 14.66
N SER A 210 1.43 -0.39 13.60
CA SER A 210 1.12 1.03 13.60
C SER A 210 -0.26 1.28 13.00
N PHE A 211 -0.81 2.46 13.27
CA PHE A 211 -2.02 2.95 12.64
C PHE A 211 -1.80 4.40 12.23
N SER A 212 -2.24 4.74 11.03
CA SER A 212 -2.15 6.09 10.47
C SER A 212 -3.52 6.74 10.39
N ALA A 213 -3.55 8.01 10.05
CA ALA A 213 -4.76 8.68 9.56
C ALA A 213 -4.58 8.97 8.07
N GLN A 214 -5.26 8.19 7.23
CA GLN A 214 -5.23 8.30 5.77
C GLN A 214 -6.24 9.33 5.29
N ARG A 215 -5.81 10.27 4.45
CA ARG A 215 -6.63 11.34 3.90
C ARG A 215 -6.63 11.32 2.39
N PHE A 216 -7.71 11.88 1.83
CA PHE A 216 -7.98 11.90 0.40
C PHE A 216 -8.28 13.34 -0.03
N ASP A 217 -7.93 13.71 -1.27
CA ASP A 217 -8.39 14.95 -1.87
C ASP A 217 -9.70 14.70 -2.62
N ALA A 218 -10.78 15.26 -2.12
CA ALA A 218 -12.11 15.13 -2.73
C ALA A 218 -12.24 15.80 -4.10
N ARG A 219 -11.29 16.68 -4.46
CA ARG A 219 -11.24 17.38 -5.76
C ARG A 219 -10.40 16.61 -6.80
N ALA A 220 -9.62 15.63 -6.36
CA ALA A 220 -8.82 14.82 -7.25
C ALA A 220 -9.68 14.08 -8.28
N ALA A 221 -9.13 13.83 -9.46
CA ALA A 221 -9.82 13.08 -10.53
C ALA A 221 -10.24 11.69 -10.06
N ASN A 222 -9.47 11.07 -9.13
CA ASN A 222 -9.89 9.90 -8.38
C ASN A 222 -9.87 10.20 -6.86
N PRO A 223 -11.02 10.49 -6.25
CA PRO A 223 -11.11 10.86 -4.83
C PRO A 223 -10.84 9.70 -3.85
N TYR A 224 -10.57 8.51 -4.35
CA TYR A 224 -10.16 7.34 -3.56
C TYR A 224 -8.65 7.12 -3.55
N THR A 225 -7.87 7.94 -4.26
CA THR A 225 -6.41 7.91 -4.19
C THR A 225 -5.95 8.64 -2.94
N PRO A 226 -5.14 8.00 -2.06
CA PRO A 226 -4.60 8.66 -0.87
C PRO A 226 -3.78 9.89 -1.23
N ALA A 227 -4.02 11.00 -0.52
CA ALA A 227 -3.34 12.29 -0.71
C ALA A 227 -2.47 12.68 0.47
N ALA A 228 -2.73 12.17 1.67
CA ALA A 228 -1.89 12.40 2.83
C ALA A 228 -2.06 11.29 3.89
N TYR A 229 -1.04 11.15 4.72
CA TYR A 229 -1.03 10.28 5.90
C TYR A 229 -0.53 11.04 7.12
N SER A 230 -0.97 10.65 8.31
CA SER A 230 -0.40 11.19 9.55
C SER A 230 -0.35 10.15 10.66
N TRP A 231 0.58 10.35 11.59
CA TRP A 231 0.79 9.56 12.80
C TRP A 231 0.88 10.47 14.03
N PRO A 232 0.25 10.11 15.15
CA PRO A 232 -0.60 8.94 15.38
C PRO A 232 -1.91 8.97 14.57
N SER A 233 -2.65 7.86 14.61
CA SER A 233 -3.97 7.68 13.98
C SER A 233 -5.07 8.50 14.68
N THR A 234 -6.27 8.46 14.12
CA THR A 234 -7.50 9.00 14.78
C THR A 234 -8.26 7.93 15.56
N PHE A 235 -7.75 6.71 15.64
CA PHE A 235 -8.37 5.64 16.40
C PHE A 235 -8.16 5.83 17.92
N SER A 236 -9.07 5.32 18.72
CA SER A 236 -8.88 5.22 20.16
C SER A 236 -7.98 4.04 20.52
N ASP A 237 -7.35 4.08 21.70
CA ASP A 237 -6.51 2.99 22.22
C ASP A 237 -7.22 1.63 22.21
N SER A 238 -8.53 1.59 22.47
CA SER A 238 -9.33 0.37 22.46
C SER A 238 -9.54 -0.16 21.04
N GLU A 239 -9.69 0.70 20.04
CA GLU A 239 -9.82 0.34 18.63
C GLU A 239 -8.48 -0.18 18.09
N GLU A 240 -7.37 0.50 18.40
CA GLU A 240 -6.03 0.03 18.02
C GLU A 240 -5.68 -1.30 18.67
N LYS A 241 -5.99 -1.49 19.94
CA LYS A 241 -5.77 -2.76 20.66
C LYS A 241 -6.59 -3.89 20.06
N TYR A 242 -7.85 -3.65 19.72
CA TYR A 242 -8.71 -4.63 19.07
C TYR A 242 -8.14 -5.02 17.70
N LEU A 243 -7.84 -4.03 16.84
CA LEU A 243 -7.28 -4.26 15.51
C LEU A 243 -5.94 -5.00 15.58
N SER A 244 -5.05 -4.63 16.51
CA SER A 244 -3.77 -5.33 16.72
C SER A 244 -3.97 -6.80 17.04
N SER A 245 -4.96 -7.14 17.89
CA SER A 245 -5.28 -8.54 18.22
C SER A 245 -5.87 -9.30 17.04
N GLU A 246 -6.71 -8.65 16.23
CA GLU A 246 -7.30 -9.26 15.04
C GLU A 246 -6.26 -9.44 13.91
N ILE A 247 -5.33 -8.49 13.75
CA ILE A 247 -4.20 -8.63 12.83
C ILE A 247 -3.33 -9.82 13.22
N GLN A 248 -2.97 -9.96 14.51
CA GLN A 248 -2.22 -11.12 14.99
C GLN A 248 -2.98 -12.41 14.74
N ARG A 249 -4.28 -12.44 15.00
CA ARG A 249 -5.14 -13.61 14.76
C ARG A 249 -5.17 -13.97 13.26
N LEU A 250 -5.26 -12.99 12.38
CA LEU A 250 -5.24 -13.18 10.93
C LEU A 250 -3.91 -13.75 10.45
N ILE A 251 -2.78 -13.20 10.92
CA ILE A 251 -1.43 -13.70 10.65
C ILE A 251 -1.31 -15.17 11.05
N THR A 252 -1.80 -15.53 12.22
CA THR A 252 -1.76 -16.89 12.74
C THR A 252 -2.61 -17.86 11.91
N LEU A 253 -3.86 -17.49 11.60
CA LEU A 253 -4.79 -18.33 10.83
C LEU A 253 -4.33 -18.57 9.39
N LEU A 254 -3.66 -17.59 8.78
CA LEU A 254 -3.08 -17.71 7.44
C LEU A 254 -1.68 -18.34 7.44
N GLY A 255 -1.09 -18.64 8.60
CA GLY A 255 0.27 -19.18 8.70
C GLY A 255 1.33 -18.25 8.11
N LEU A 256 1.10 -16.94 8.16
CA LEU A 256 2.07 -15.95 7.72
C LEU A 256 3.28 -15.94 8.65
N LYS A 257 4.45 -15.59 8.10
CA LYS A 257 5.74 -15.70 8.79
C LYS A 257 6.38 -14.33 9.02
N THR A 258 7.59 -14.17 8.49
CA THR A 258 8.36 -12.92 8.62
C THR A 258 8.10 -12.03 7.41
N ALA A 259 7.46 -10.89 7.64
CA ALA A 259 7.18 -9.91 6.60
C ALA A 259 6.89 -8.52 7.17
N VAL A 260 7.07 -7.51 6.34
CA VAL A 260 6.32 -6.27 6.45
C VAL A 260 4.95 -6.50 5.82
N PHE A 261 3.91 -6.06 6.49
CA PHE A 261 2.52 -6.13 6.02
C PHE A 261 1.98 -4.72 5.84
N ASN A 262 1.57 -4.38 4.64
CA ASN A 262 0.75 -3.21 4.41
C ASN A 262 -0.70 -3.56 4.76
N ILE A 263 -1.31 -2.77 5.63
CA ILE A 263 -2.60 -3.09 6.24
C ILE A 263 -3.53 -1.90 6.16
N GLU A 264 -4.66 -2.06 5.46
CA GLU A 264 -5.75 -1.09 5.50
C GLU A 264 -6.77 -1.51 6.57
N THR A 265 -7.06 -0.58 7.50
CA THR A 265 -8.08 -0.76 8.53
C THR A 265 -9.03 0.42 8.57
N ARG A 266 -10.24 0.18 9.10
CA ARG A 266 -11.28 1.20 9.21
C ARG A 266 -12.14 0.96 10.44
N VAL A 267 -12.51 2.03 11.13
CA VAL A 267 -13.56 1.99 12.13
C VAL A 267 -14.82 2.56 11.49
N GLY A 268 -15.89 1.78 11.46
CA GLY A 268 -17.17 2.22 10.91
C GLY A 268 -17.93 3.14 11.86
N THR A 269 -18.88 3.91 11.33
CA THR A 269 -19.83 4.71 12.16
C THR A 269 -20.72 3.82 13.03
N ASN A 270 -20.81 2.52 12.71
CA ASN A 270 -21.43 1.49 13.55
C ASN A 270 -20.57 1.07 14.75
N GLY A 271 -19.42 1.69 14.94
CA GLY A 271 -18.48 1.42 16.03
C GLY A 271 -17.64 0.15 15.87
N LYS A 272 -17.74 -0.56 14.74
CA LYS A 272 -16.97 -1.80 14.50
C LYS A 272 -15.66 -1.50 13.78
N PRO A 273 -14.52 -2.00 14.28
CA PRO A 273 -13.27 -1.99 13.52
C PRO A 273 -13.24 -3.13 12.48
N TYR A 274 -12.65 -2.84 11.32
CA TYR A 274 -12.53 -3.75 10.18
C TYR A 274 -11.10 -3.81 9.66
N ILE A 275 -10.62 -4.99 9.29
CA ILE A 275 -9.45 -5.17 8.43
C ILE A 275 -9.95 -5.16 6.99
N MET A 276 -9.61 -4.12 6.24
CA MET A 276 -10.08 -3.96 4.87
C MET A 276 -9.19 -4.67 3.87
N GLU A 277 -7.87 -4.62 4.08
CA GLU A 277 -6.84 -5.26 3.26
C GLU A 277 -5.60 -5.58 4.10
N LEU A 278 -4.91 -6.65 3.77
CA LEU A 278 -3.59 -7.00 4.30
C LEU A 278 -2.78 -7.63 3.18
N THR A 279 -1.59 -7.09 2.94
CA THR A 279 -0.68 -7.61 1.90
C THR A 279 0.71 -7.83 2.50
N PRO A 280 1.37 -8.99 2.28
CA PRO A 280 2.70 -9.28 2.82
C PRO A 280 3.80 -8.60 2.00
N ARG A 281 3.79 -7.28 1.99
CA ARG A 281 4.79 -6.38 1.39
C ARG A 281 4.71 -5.02 2.07
N GLY A 282 5.78 -4.24 1.99
CA GLY A 282 5.72 -2.84 2.42
C GLY A 282 4.84 -2.00 1.51
N GLY A 283 4.22 -0.98 2.08
CA GLY A 283 3.36 -0.05 1.38
C GLY A 283 4.11 0.86 0.40
N GLY A 284 3.38 1.43 -0.54
CA GLY A 284 3.82 2.60 -1.30
C GLY A 284 3.79 3.86 -0.42
N ASN A 285 3.86 5.02 -1.07
CA ASN A 285 3.73 6.31 -0.37
C ASN A 285 4.63 6.44 0.88
N ARG A 286 5.85 5.90 0.80
CA ARG A 286 6.90 6.03 1.83
C ARG A 286 6.50 5.57 3.26
N LEU A 287 5.47 4.71 3.40
CA LEU A 287 4.91 4.36 4.72
C LEU A 287 5.97 3.84 5.71
N CYS A 288 6.85 2.91 5.28
CA CYS A 288 7.96 2.43 6.12
C CYS A 288 8.96 3.55 6.48
N GLU A 289 9.24 4.48 5.56
CA GLU A 289 10.12 5.62 5.83
C GLU A 289 9.49 6.57 6.86
N MET A 290 8.19 6.82 6.73
CA MET A 290 7.43 7.62 7.70
C MET A 290 7.42 7.00 9.09
N LEU A 291 7.29 5.66 9.18
CA LEU A 291 7.39 4.95 10.45
C LEU A 291 8.79 5.08 11.06
N ARG A 292 9.84 5.11 10.25
CA ARG A 292 11.20 5.39 10.73
C ARG A 292 11.32 6.81 11.28
N TYR A 293 10.70 7.82 10.65
CA TYR A 293 10.62 9.17 11.21
C TYR A 293 9.84 9.20 12.51
N ALA A 294 8.66 8.59 12.53
CA ALA A 294 7.72 8.67 13.64
C ALA A 294 8.12 7.82 14.87
N THR A 295 8.87 6.72 14.68
CA THR A 295 9.17 5.76 15.76
C THR A 295 10.65 5.39 15.87
N GLY A 296 11.47 5.75 14.89
CA GLY A 296 12.86 5.28 14.78
C GLY A 296 12.99 3.79 14.42
N THR A 297 11.92 3.13 13.96
CA THR A 297 11.93 1.71 13.59
C THR A 297 12.17 1.55 12.09
N ASP A 298 13.26 0.87 11.70
CA ASP A 298 13.61 0.64 10.29
C ASP A 298 13.08 -0.71 9.80
N LEU A 299 11.86 -0.71 9.27
CA LEU A 299 11.22 -1.89 8.71
C LEU A 299 11.83 -2.29 7.35
N ILE A 300 12.38 -1.33 6.60
CA ILE A 300 12.97 -1.57 5.28
C ILE A 300 14.22 -2.43 5.42
N THR A 301 15.14 -2.04 6.29
CA THR A 301 16.36 -2.83 6.57
C THR A 301 16.00 -4.20 7.12
N ALA A 302 15.02 -4.28 8.04
CA ALA A 302 14.59 -5.55 8.63
C ALA A 302 14.08 -6.54 7.57
N ILE A 303 13.17 -6.12 6.70
CA ILE A 303 12.62 -7.00 5.66
C ILE A 303 13.63 -7.32 4.57
N THR A 304 14.48 -6.40 4.18
CA THR A 304 15.56 -6.62 3.21
C THR A 304 16.48 -7.75 3.67
N ARG A 305 16.88 -7.77 4.95
CA ARG A 305 17.68 -8.85 5.55
C ARG A 305 16.90 -10.17 5.61
N ALA A 306 15.67 -10.14 6.11
CA ALA A 306 14.84 -11.33 6.23
C ALA A 306 14.58 -12.00 4.87
N SER A 307 14.43 -11.21 3.81
CA SER A 307 14.14 -11.71 2.45
C SER A 307 15.26 -12.55 1.84
N VAL A 308 16.51 -12.41 2.32
CA VAL A 308 17.66 -13.23 1.91
C VAL A 308 18.11 -14.21 3.02
N GLY A 309 17.29 -14.40 4.05
CA GLY A 309 17.56 -15.31 5.16
C GLY A 309 18.60 -14.82 6.17
N ASP A 310 18.96 -13.52 6.15
CA ASP A 310 19.76 -12.92 7.20
C ASP A 310 18.86 -12.56 8.39
N LYS A 311 19.42 -12.68 9.58
CA LYS A 311 18.69 -12.33 10.79
C LYS A 311 18.35 -10.83 10.76
N PRO A 312 17.06 -10.44 10.83
CA PRO A 312 16.68 -9.04 10.93
C PRO A 312 17.18 -8.43 12.23
N GLU A 313 17.20 -7.10 12.29
CA GLU A 313 17.40 -6.41 13.57
C GLU A 313 16.21 -6.71 14.49
N ASN A 314 16.45 -6.59 15.81
CA ASN A 314 15.40 -6.83 16.80
C ASN A 314 14.35 -5.73 16.75
N ILE A 315 13.34 -5.90 15.90
CA ILE A 315 12.21 -4.98 15.78
C ILE A 315 11.32 -5.10 17.02
N LYS A 316 10.98 -3.94 17.59
CA LYS A 316 10.10 -3.82 18.77
C LYS A 316 9.13 -2.68 18.59
N GLN A 317 7.95 -2.82 19.19
CA GLN A 317 7.01 -1.72 19.31
C GLN A 317 7.67 -0.53 20.01
N ARG A 318 7.53 0.67 19.43
CA ARG A 318 8.02 1.92 19.98
C ARG A 318 6.91 2.98 19.94
N PRO A 319 6.87 3.90 20.90
CA PRO A 319 5.95 5.03 20.84
C PRO A 319 6.31 5.96 19.69
N TYR A 320 5.35 6.76 19.26
CA TYR A 320 5.60 7.83 18.30
C TYR A 320 6.43 8.95 18.96
N ASP A 321 7.44 9.46 18.26
CA ASP A 321 8.22 10.65 18.62
C ASP A 321 7.60 11.88 17.94
N GLY A 322 6.57 12.44 18.54
CA GLY A 322 5.84 13.60 18.01
C GLY A 322 4.71 13.23 17.05
N CYS A 323 4.27 14.23 16.30
CA CYS A 323 3.17 14.13 15.34
C CYS A 323 3.71 14.36 13.94
N TRP A 324 3.57 13.38 13.07
CA TRP A 324 4.14 13.39 11.74
C TRP A 324 3.07 13.32 10.66
N ALA A 325 3.29 14.00 9.56
CA ALA A 325 2.45 13.88 8.38
C ALA A 325 3.29 13.78 7.12
N GLU A 326 2.77 13.03 6.15
CA GLU A 326 3.22 13.02 4.77
C GLU A 326 2.10 13.55 3.89
N ILE A 327 2.41 14.48 3.02
CA ILE A 327 1.51 14.96 1.96
C ILE A 327 2.08 14.48 0.63
N ILE A 328 1.24 13.80 -0.15
CA ILE A 328 1.55 13.39 -1.52
C ILE A 328 1.30 14.58 -2.41
N LEU A 329 2.37 15.20 -2.89
CA LEU A 329 2.30 16.36 -3.78
C LEU A 329 1.76 15.93 -5.15
N HIS A 330 0.74 16.63 -5.64
CA HIS A 330 0.08 16.31 -6.90
C HIS A 330 -0.52 17.55 -7.54
N ALA A 331 -0.84 17.46 -8.83
CA ALA A 331 -1.45 18.52 -9.61
C ALA A 331 -2.98 18.35 -9.66
N ASP A 332 -3.72 19.46 -9.59
CA ASP A 332 -5.19 19.49 -9.73
C ASP A 332 -5.65 19.34 -11.19
N LYS A 333 -4.76 19.58 -12.15
CA LYS A 333 -5.04 19.56 -13.59
C LYS A 333 -3.80 19.16 -14.38
N ASP A 334 -4.02 18.73 -15.62
CA ASP A 334 -2.95 18.55 -16.60
C ASP A 334 -2.29 19.90 -16.93
N GLY A 335 -0.97 19.88 -17.15
CA GLY A 335 -0.21 21.06 -17.51
C GLY A 335 1.29 20.89 -17.32
N LYS A 336 1.98 21.99 -17.04
CA LYS A 336 3.40 22.00 -16.72
C LYS A 336 3.61 22.46 -15.29
N PHE A 337 4.44 21.72 -14.54
CA PHE A 337 4.80 22.10 -13.19
C PHE A 337 5.53 23.45 -13.18
N GLY A 338 5.09 24.35 -12.32
CA GLY A 338 5.73 25.64 -12.10
C GLY A 338 6.61 25.66 -10.87
N LYS A 339 5.98 25.60 -9.74
CA LYS A 339 6.65 25.61 -8.43
C LYS A 339 5.73 25.06 -7.34
N LEU A 340 6.35 24.69 -6.22
CA LEU A 340 5.68 24.45 -4.96
C LEU A 340 5.73 25.72 -4.12
N GLU A 341 4.59 26.14 -3.59
CA GLU A 341 4.50 27.25 -2.63
C GLU A 341 4.07 26.71 -1.28
N ILE A 342 4.88 27.02 -0.27
CA ILE A 342 4.61 26.70 1.15
C ILE A 342 4.70 28.02 1.92
N SER A 343 3.68 28.34 2.73
CA SER A 343 3.69 29.57 3.53
C SER A 343 4.83 29.58 4.55
N GLU A 344 5.35 30.77 4.87
CA GLU A 344 6.54 30.92 5.71
C GLU A 344 6.35 30.35 7.13
N ASP A 345 5.16 30.50 7.71
CA ASP A 345 4.80 29.97 9.01
C ASP A 345 4.75 28.44 9.06
N MET A 346 4.49 27.78 7.92
CA MET A 346 4.46 26.31 7.82
C MET A 346 5.84 25.72 7.50
N ARG A 347 6.76 26.46 6.94
CA ARG A 347 8.09 25.95 6.59
C ARG A 347 8.88 25.40 7.78
N ARG A 348 8.65 25.92 8.99
CA ARG A 348 9.32 25.43 10.20
C ARG A 348 8.94 23.98 10.58
N PHE A 349 7.81 23.46 10.08
CA PHE A 349 7.37 22.09 10.31
C PHE A 349 7.85 21.12 9.22
N VAL A 350 8.35 21.63 8.10
CA VAL A 350 8.86 20.82 7.00
C VAL A 350 10.14 20.14 7.42
N ALA A 351 10.11 18.82 7.53
CA ALA A 351 11.26 17.97 7.79
C ALA A 351 11.95 17.54 6.49
N GLU A 352 11.17 17.34 5.41
CA GLU A 352 11.69 16.96 4.11
C GLU A 352 10.74 17.45 3.00
N GLU A 353 11.31 17.97 1.91
CA GLU A 353 10.62 18.29 0.66
C GLU A 353 11.32 17.50 -0.46
N ASP A 354 10.62 16.53 -1.04
CA ASP A 354 11.14 15.68 -2.12
C ASP A 354 10.28 15.86 -3.37
N LEU A 355 10.72 16.73 -4.29
CA LEU A 355 10.09 16.96 -5.58
C LEU A 355 10.70 16.04 -6.64
N TRP A 356 9.85 15.40 -7.45
CA TRP A 356 10.24 14.47 -8.51
C TRP A 356 10.16 15.06 -9.91
N VAL A 357 9.69 16.31 -10.01
CA VAL A 357 9.53 17.05 -11.25
C VAL A 357 10.26 18.39 -11.18
N ASN A 358 10.74 18.86 -12.34
CA ASN A 358 11.37 20.17 -12.49
C ASN A 358 10.40 21.19 -13.09
N PRO A 359 10.57 22.50 -12.86
CA PRO A 359 9.78 23.53 -13.52
C PRO A 359 9.78 23.36 -15.03
N GLY A 360 8.56 23.37 -15.63
CA GLY A 360 8.35 23.18 -17.07
C GLY A 360 8.09 21.73 -17.51
N GLU A 361 8.33 20.73 -16.67
CA GLU A 361 8.00 19.34 -16.96
C GLU A 361 6.48 19.11 -16.96
N PRO A 362 5.98 18.16 -17.78
CA PRO A 362 4.56 17.85 -17.83
C PRO A 362 4.11 17.15 -16.52
N VAL A 363 2.92 17.50 -16.08
CA VAL A 363 2.22 16.86 -14.96
C VAL A 363 0.77 16.59 -15.37
N GLU A 364 0.20 15.55 -14.77
CA GLU A 364 -1.17 15.13 -15.00
C GLU A 364 -2.02 15.34 -13.75
N ALA A 365 -3.32 15.52 -13.92
CA ALA A 365 -4.28 15.55 -12.82
C ALA A 365 -4.21 14.27 -11.98
N PHE A 366 -4.33 14.42 -10.68
CA PHE A 366 -4.16 13.31 -9.73
C PHE A 366 -5.29 12.27 -9.84
N SER A 367 -5.04 11.19 -10.54
CA SER A 367 -5.95 10.06 -10.73
C SER A 367 -5.46 8.75 -10.12
N GLY A 368 -4.21 8.72 -9.65
CA GLY A 368 -3.57 7.56 -9.05
C GLY A 368 -2.17 7.89 -8.53
N ALA A 369 -1.56 6.96 -7.80
CA ALA A 369 -0.23 7.15 -7.20
C ALA A 369 0.87 7.49 -8.20
N ASN A 370 0.73 7.09 -9.48
CA ASN A 370 1.70 7.39 -10.53
C ASN A 370 1.69 8.87 -10.97
N ASN A 371 0.64 9.63 -10.62
CA ASN A 371 0.55 11.08 -10.91
C ASN A 371 1.08 11.93 -9.76
N ALA A 372 1.64 11.31 -8.70
CA ALA A 372 2.33 12.04 -7.66
C ALA A 372 3.60 12.69 -8.21
N ILE A 373 3.85 13.94 -7.82
CA ILE A 373 5.00 14.74 -8.26
C ILE A 373 6.03 14.96 -7.16
N GLY A 374 5.81 14.39 -6.00
CA GLY A 374 6.70 14.48 -4.85
C GLY A 374 5.99 14.17 -3.54
N THR A 375 6.71 14.34 -2.45
CA THR A 375 6.18 14.23 -1.09
C THR A 375 6.69 15.35 -0.20
N LEU A 376 5.89 15.75 0.77
CA LEU A 376 6.25 16.70 1.81
C LEU A 376 6.08 16.03 3.17
N VAL A 377 7.16 15.91 3.93
CA VAL A 377 7.16 15.35 5.28
C VAL A 377 7.18 16.48 6.30
N LEU A 378 6.27 16.43 7.27
CA LEU A 378 6.14 17.44 8.30
C LEU A 378 6.20 16.80 9.70
N LYS A 379 6.82 17.53 10.64
CA LYS A 379 6.78 17.21 12.07
C LYS A 379 6.12 18.35 12.83
N PHE A 380 5.06 18.04 13.60
CA PHE A 380 4.31 19.01 14.36
C PHE A 380 4.54 18.84 15.86
N ASP A 381 4.38 19.92 16.61
CA ASP A 381 4.54 19.93 18.07
C ASP A 381 3.37 19.24 18.81
N SER A 382 2.19 19.15 18.15
CA SER A 382 1.00 18.51 18.72
C SER A 382 0.05 17.96 17.65
N GLY A 383 -0.76 16.96 18.04
CA GLY A 383 -1.79 16.40 17.16
C GLY A 383 -2.84 17.44 16.75
N LYS A 384 -3.23 18.35 17.65
CA LYS A 384 -4.16 19.44 17.31
C LYS A 384 -3.63 20.32 16.18
N GLN A 385 -2.37 20.75 16.29
CA GLN A 385 -1.72 21.58 15.27
C GLN A 385 -1.61 20.83 13.93
N MET A 386 -1.28 19.54 13.96
CA MET A 386 -1.25 18.69 12.78
C MET A 386 -2.62 18.60 12.10
N GLU A 387 -3.68 18.34 12.87
CA GLU A 387 -5.06 18.26 12.32
C GLU A 387 -5.52 19.59 11.72
N GLU A 388 -5.27 20.72 12.40
CA GLU A 388 -5.59 22.05 11.89
C GLU A 388 -4.83 22.37 10.59
N ALA A 389 -3.55 22.02 10.53
CA ALA A 389 -2.73 22.23 9.34
C ALA A 389 -3.23 21.37 8.15
N LEU A 390 -3.50 20.08 8.37
CA LEU A 390 -3.97 19.19 7.33
C LEU A 390 -5.40 19.53 6.86
N ALA A 391 -6.28 19.95 7.75
CA ALA A 391 -7.62 20.41 7.39
C ALA A 391 -7.59 21.74 6.59
N GLY A 392 -6.61 22.58 6.85
CA GLY A 392 -6.42 23.87 6.15
C GLY A 392 -5.34 23.85 5.06
N GLN A 393 -4.98 22.69 4.53
CA GLN A 393 -3.84 22.52 3.61
C GLN A 393 -3.82 23.51 2.45
N ASP A 394 -4.95 23.79 1.84
CA ASP A 394 -5.08 24.71 0.70
C ASP A 394 -4.68 26.16 1.01
N ASN A 395 -4.64 26.54 2.30
CA ASN A 395 -4.28 27.90 2.69
C ASN A 395 -2.77 28.12 2.70
N TRP A 396 -1.97 27.06 2.81
CA TRP A 396 -0.55 27.18 3.01
C TRP A 396 0.31 26.35 2.03
N LEU A 397 -0.29 25.39 1.30
CA LEU A 397 0.41 24.57 0.31
C LEU A 397 -0.28 24.70 -1.05
N LYS A 398 0.51 25.02 -2.09
CA LYS A 398 0.00 25.10 -3.47
C LYS A 398 1.00 24.51 -4.45
N VAL A 399 0.50 23.67 -5.33
CA VAL A 399 1.20 23.22 -6.54
C VAL A 399 0.77 24.11 -7.70
N ILE A 400 1.69 24.89 -8.23
CA ILE A 400 1.40 25.82 -9.33
C ILE A 400 1.64 25.11 -10.66
N VAL A 401 0.58 25.04 -11.49
CA VAL A 401 0.57 24.43 -12.82
C VAL A 401 0.03 25.43 -13.83
N TRP A 402 0.73 25.62 -14.95
CA TRP A 402 0.31 26.47 -16.09
C TRP A 402 0.11 25.68 -17.38
#